data_e45488e55157e3a641935b5561c22f11
#
_entry.id   e45488e55157e3a641935b5561c22f11
#
_cell.length_a   1.000
_cell.length_b   1.000
_cell.length_c   1.000
_cell.angle_alpha   90.00
_cell.angle_beta   90.00
_cell.angle_gamma   90.00
#
_symmetry.space_group_name_H-M   'P 1'
#
loop_
_entity.id
_entity.type
_entity.pdbx_description
1 polymer ?
#
loop_
_entity_poly.entity_id
_entity_poly.type
_entity_poly.pdbx_seq_one_letter_code
_entity_poly.pdbx_strand_id
1 'polypeptide(L)'
;MKVSLERFEEAVQQAIDSIPAEYRRYVEEIEFVVARRSPEGLLGLYEGAGALEVEGWPARITIFKETHERAANTWEALVEEVRRTVLHEVGHHFLMEEGEMPY
;
A
#
# COMPACT_ATOMS: atom_id res chain seq x y z
N MET A 1 -9.80 -12.10 -9.86
CA MET A 1 -10.16 -13.10 -8.84
C MET A 1 -10.79 -12.41 -7.63
N LYS A 2 -12.02 -12.77 -7.30
CA LYS A 2 -12.70 -12.21 -6.14
C LYS A 2 -12.31 -12.95 -4.88
N VAL A 3 -12.00 -12.22 -3.83
CA VAL A 3 -11.68 -12.79 -2.53
C VAL A 3 -12.45 -12.05 -1.45
N SER A 4 -12.56 -12.63 -0.27
CA SER A 4 -13.17 -11.94 0.87
C SER A 4 -12.27 -10.80 1.33
N LEU A 5 -12.84 -9.87 2.06
CA LEU A 5 -12.08 -8.78 2.66
C LEU A 5 -10.97 -9.34 3.56
N GLU A 6 -11.32 -10.37 4.36
CA GLU A 6 -10.35 -10.99 5.27
C GLU A 6 -9.16 -11.58 4.52
N ARG A 7 -9.42 -12.28 3.40
CA ARG A 7 -8.33 -12.83 2.58
C ARG A 7 -7.48 -11.72 1.97
N PHE A 8 -8.13 -10.65 1.52
CA PHE A 8 -7.39 -9.53 0.96
C PHE A 8 -6.51 -8.88 2.02
N GLU A 9 -7.03 -8.71 3.23
CA GLU A 9 -6.24 -8.18 4.34
C GLU A 9 -5.06 -9.07 4.69
N GLU A 10 -5.20 -10.39 4.55
CA GLU A 10 -4.07 -11.31 4.70
C GLU A 10 -2.99 -11.04 3.67
N ALA A 11 -3.38 -10.81 2.42
CA ALA A 11 -2.43 -10.50 1.36
C ALA A 11 -1.68 -9.20 1.67
N VAL A 12 -2.39 -8.19 2.15
CA VAL A 12 -1.78 -6.91 2.55
C VAL A 12 -0.81 -7.13 3.71
N GLN A 13 -1.20 -7.93 4.72
CA GLN A 13 -0.33 -8.20 5.86
C GLN A 13 0.93 -8.96 5.43
N GLN A 14 0.80 -9.94 4.55
CA GLN A 14 1.96 -10.64 4.01
C GLN A 14 2.90 -9.69 3.29
N ALA A 15 2.34 -8.74 2.55
CA ALA A 15 3.13 -7.73 1.84
C ALA A 15 3.91 -6.86 2.83
N ILE A 16 3.26 -6.39 3.89
CA ILE A 16 3.89 -5.59 4.93
C ILE A 16 5.01 -6.38 5.60
N ASP A 17 4.74 -7.64 5.93
CA ASP A 17 5.71 -8.51 6.59
C ASP A 17 6.92 -8.83 5.70
N SER A 18 6.78 -8.69 4.39
CA SER A 18 7.87 -8.94 3.45
C SER A 18 8.83 -7.78 3.31
N ILE A 19 8.50 -6.63 3.88
CA ILE A 19 9.37 -5.45 3.82
C ILE A 19 10.64 -5.73 4.63
N PRO A 20 11.84 -5.47 4.06
CA PRO A 20 13.09 -5.71 4.77
C PRO A 20 13.13 -5.00 6.12
N ALA A 21 13.76 -5.67 7.10
CA ALA A 21 13.81 -5.18 8.48
C ALA A 21 14.43 -3.78 8.59
N GLU A 22 15.36 -3.44 7.70
CA GLU A 22 16.03 -2.13 7.69
C GLU A 22 15.08 -0.97 7.42
N TYR A 23 13.91 -1.24 6.82
CA TYR A 23 12.91 -0.23 6.52
C TYR A 23 11.71 -0.25 7.47
N ARG A 24 11.70 -1.14 8.45
CA ARG A 24 10.54 -1.30 9.33
C ARG A 24 10.18 -0.04 10.11
N ARG A 25 11.14 0.72 10.55
CA ARG A 25 10.88 1.95 11.30
C ARG A 25 10.09 2.97 10.48
N TYR A 26 10.29 2.98 9.15
CA TYR A 26 9.54 3.87 8.27
C TYR A 26 8.12 3.36 8.08
N VAL A 27 7.95 2.04 8.03
CA VAL A 27 6.65 1.40 7.87
C VAL A 27 5.77 1.61 9.11
N GLU A 28 6.37 1.63 10.29
CA GLU A 28 5.65 1.85 11.54
C GLU A 28 5.02 3.24 11.63
N GLU A 29 5.49 4.18 10.84
CA GLU A 29 4.95 5.52 10.75
C GLU A 29 3.74 5.61 9.82
N ILE A 30 3.41 4.54 9.13
CA ILE A 30 2.41 4.54 8.08
C ILE A 30 1.15 3.80 8.55
N GLU A 31 -0.01 4.42 8.32
CA GLU A 31 -1.28 3.76 8.51
C GLU A 31 -1.67 3.06 7.20
N PHE A 32 -1.91 1.75 7.26
CA PHE A 32 -2.37 0.99 6.10
C PHE A 32 -3.87 0.79 6.18
N VAL A 33 -4.56 1.15 5.10
CA VAL A 33 -6.02 1.06 5.00
C VAL A 33 -6.39 0.27 3.76
N VAL A 34 -7.35 -0.62 3.90
CA VAL A 34 -7.92 -1.33 2.75
C VAL A 34 -9.24 -0.67 2.39
N ALA A 35 -9.38 -0.27 1.14
CA ALA A 35 -10.63 0.25 0.62
C ALA A 35 -11.13 -0.69 -0.47
N ARG A 36 -12.44 -0.79 -0.61
CA ARG A 36 -13.05 -1.68 -1.58
C ARG A 36 -12.78 -1.24 -3.01
N ARG A 37 -12.94 0.04 -3.29
CA ARG A 37 -12.95 0.57 -4.66
C ARG A 37 -12.21 1.89 -4.77
N SER A 38 -11.51 2.06 -5.87
CA SER A 38 -10.94 3.35 -6.26
C SER A 38 -11.76 3.94 -7.41
N PRO A 39 -12.31 5.16 -7.28
CA PRO A 39 -13.00 5.82 -8.38
C PRO A 39 -12.14 6.02 -9.61
N GLU A 40 -10.82 6.19 -9.40
CA GLU A 40 -9.87 6.40 -10.49
C GLU A 40 -9.22 5.11 -10.97
N GLY A 41 -9.59 3.96 -10.41
CA GLY A 41 -9.00 2.68 -10.78
C GLY A 41 -7.58 2.46 -10.28
N LEU A 42 -7.21 3.12 -9.20
CA LEU A 42 -5.88 2.98 -8.62
C LEU A 42 -5.72 1.64 -7.89
N LEU A 43 -4.51 1.12 -7.86
CA LEU A 43 -4.15 -0.04 -7.04
C LEU A 43 -3.86 0.39 -5.61
N GLY A 44 -3.19 1.51 -5.43
CA GLY A 44 -2.86 2.06 -4.13
C GLY A 44 -2.75 3.57 -4.19
N LEU A 45 -2.75 4.18 -3.01
CA LEU A 45 -2.63 5.63 -2.89
C LEU A 45 -1.84 5.96 -1.62
N TYR A 46 -0.77 6.72 -1.78
CA TYR A 46 -0.01 7.25 -0.66
C TYR A 46 -0.42 8.69 -0.36
N GLU A 47 -0.70 8.95 0.92
CA GLU A 47 -0.98 10.30 1.40
C GLU A 47 -0.03 10.57 2.56
N GLY A 48 0.94 11.44 2.31
CA GLY A 48 1.93 11.76 3.33
C GLY A 48 1.53 12.98 4.14
N ALA A 49 2.09 13.08 5.34
CA ALA A 49 1.85 14.21 6.24
C ALA A 49 2.22 15.55 5.59
N GLY A 50 3.30 15.56 4.81
CA GLY A 50 3.72 16.76 4.10
C GLY A 50 2.71 17.23 3.05
N ALA A 51 2.02 16.28 2.41
CA ALA A 51 1.01 16.60 1.41
C ALA A 51 -0.23 17.23 2.04
N LEU A 52 -0.53 16.87 3.28
CA LEU A 52 -1.68 17.38 4.00
C LEU A 52 -1.35 18.62 4.81
N GLU A 53 -0.08 18.92 4.95
CA GLU A 53 0.42 20.04 5.74
C GLU A 53 -0.13 20.09 7.17
N VAL A 54 -0.42 18.92 7.72
CA VAL A 54 -0.97 18.77 9.07
C VAL A 54 0.05 18.06 9.93
N GLU A 55 0.70 18.79 10.82
CA GLU A 55 1.68 18.23 11.73
C GLU A 55 1.02 17.22 12.65
N GLY A 56 1.68 16.07 12.85
CA GLY A 56 1.20 15.01 13.72
C GLY A 56 0.27 14.01 13.06
N TRP A 57 -0.12 14.21 11.81
CA TRP A 57 -0.92 13.23 11.09
C TRP A 57 -0.01 12.16 10.50
N PRO A 58 -0.34 10.89 10.66
CA PRO A 58 0.46 9.80 10.09
C PRO A 58 0.32 9.79 8.57
N ALA A 59 1.36 9.29 7.90
CA ALA A 59 1.25 8.97 6.49
C ALA A 59 0.26 7.81 6.34
N ARG A 60 -0.43 7.76 5.22
CA ARG A 60 -1.43 6.73 4.97
C ARG A 60 -1.24 6.10 3.59
N ILE A 61 -1.33 4.79 3.55
CA ILE A 61 -1.37 4.05 2.30
C ILE A 61 -2.70 3.32 2.23
N THR A 62 -3.46 3.58 1.17
CA THR A 62 -4.71 2.88 0.90
C THR A 62 -4.47 1.85 -0.20
N ILE A 63 -4.89 0.61 0.03
CA ILE A 63 -4.79 -0.49 -0.93
C ILE A 63 -6.20 -0.83 -1.40
N PHE A 64 -6.43 -0.78 -2.72
CA PHE A 64 -7.77 -0.93 -3.29
C PHE A 64 -8.02 -2.36 -3.73
N LYS A 65 -9.00 -2.98 -3.10
CA LYS A 65 -9.29 -4.41 -3.28
C LYS A 65 -9.77 -4.75 -4.69
N GLU A 66 -10.77 -4.06 -5.21
CA GLU A 66 -11.37 -4.43 -6.51
C GLU A 66 -10.38 -4.29 -7.67
N THR A 67 -9.53 -3.30 -7.62
CA THR A 67 -8.53 -3.10 -8.68
C THR A 67 -7.55 -4.27 -8.72
N HIS A 68 -7.15 -4.76 -7.54
CA HIS A 68 -6.27 -5.94 -7.46
C HIS A 68 -6.98 -7.20 -7.92
N GLU A 69 -8.25 -7.35 -7.57
CA GLU A 69 -9.03 -8.52 -8.01
C GLU A 69 -9.11 -8.60 -9.53
N ARG A 70 -9.25 -7.45 -10.18
CA ARG A 70 -9.29 -7.39 -11.64
C ARG A 70 -7.93 -7.69 -12.28
N ALA A 71 -6.86 -7.38 -11.57
CA ALA A 71 -5.50 -7.54 -12.09
C ALA A 71 -4.95 -8.96 -11.94
N ALA A 72 -5.61 -9.84 -11.16
CA ALA A 72 -5.07 -11.15 -10.84
C ALA A 72 -6.13 -12.23 -10.99
N ASN A 73 -5.72 -13.39 -11.54
CA ASN A 73 -6.61 -14.53 -11.75
C ASN A 73 -6.36 -15.67 -10.76
N THR A 74 -5.30 -15.60 -9.98
CA THR A 74 -4.97 -16.63 -8.99
C THR A 74 -4.62 -15.94 -7.67
N TRP A 75 -4.68 -16.70 -6.59
CA TRP A 75 -4.30 -16.19 -5.28
C TRP A 75 -2.84 -15.74 -5.26
N GLU A 76 -1.96 -16.55 -5.85
CA GLU A 76 -0.53 -16.23 -5.90
C GLU A 76 -0.27 -14.93 -6.66
N ALA A 77 -0.97 -14.73 -7.77
CA ALA A 77 -0.84 -13.50 -8.55
C ALA A 77 -1.41 -12.30 -7.79
N LEU A 78 -2.51 -12.50 -7.06
CA LEU A 78 -3.11 -11.45 -6.23
C LEU A 78 -2.12 -11.01 -5.15
N VAL A 79 -1.54 -11.96 -4.43
CA VAL A 79 -0.56 -11.68 -3.37
C VAL A 79 0.63 -10.92 -3.94
N GLU A 80 1.13 -11.32 -5.12
CA GLU A 80 2.25 -10.64 -5.75
C GLU A 80 1.90 -9.21 -6.18
N GLU A 81 0.71 -9.00 -6.74
CA GLU A 81 0.29 -7.66 -7.12
C GLU A 81 0.13 -6.75 -5.89
N VAL A 82 -0.44 -7.28 -4.82
CA VAL A 82 -0.57 -6.53 -3.56
C VAL A 82 0.82 -6.18 -3.01
N ARG A 83 1.75 -7.14 -3.06
CA ARG A 83 3.12 -6.91 -2.61
C ARG A 83 3.78 -5.76 -3.38
N ARG A 84 3.62 -5.77 -4.70
CA ARG A 84 4.17 -4.70 -5.54
C ARG A 84 3.56 -3.35 -5.21
N THR A 85 2.26 -3.32 -5.00
CA THR A 85 1.56 -2.08 -4.65
C THR A 85 2.06 -1.55 -3.30
N VAL A 86 2.15 -2.39 -2.28
CA VAL A 86 2.61 -1.99 -0.96
C VAL A 86 4.05 -1.45 -1.05
N LEU A 87 4.94 -2.18 -1.74
CA LEU A 87 6.33 -1.74 -1.88
C LEU A 87 6.43 -0.42 -2.65
N HIS A 88 5.61 -0.26 -3.68
CA HIS A 88 5.59 0.98 -4.45
C HIS A 88 5.17 2.18 -3.59
N GLU A 89 4.08 2.03 -2.83
CA GLU A 89 3.59 3.12 -1.99
C GLU A 89 4.50 3.41 -0.79
N VAL A 90 5.10 2.38 -0.20
CA VAL A 90 6.11 2.56 0.84
C VAL A 90 7.32 3.30 0.27
N GLY A 91 7.68 3.01 -0.98
CA GLY A 91 8.74 3.72 -1.68
C GLY A 91 8.46 5.22 -1.78
N HIS A 92 7.21 5.60 -2.01
CA HIS A 92 6.81 7.02 -2.01
C HIS A 92 7.08 7.66 -0.66
N HIS A 93 6.73 6.99 0.44
CA HIS A 93 6.97 7.53 1.78
C HIS A 93 8.46 7.72 2.03
N PHE A 94 9.25 6.70 1.73
CA PHE A 94 10.70 6.71 1.93
C PHE A 94 11.35 7.83 1.12
N LEU A 95 10.99 7.94 -0.14
CA LEU A 95 11.60 8.93 -1.03
C LEU A 95 11.13 10.36 -0.74
N MET A 96 9.91 10.53 -0.25
CA MET A 96 9.45 11.85 0.18
C MET A 96 10.21 12.33 1.40
N GLU A 97 10.57 11.44 2.31
CA GLU A 97 11.42 11.76 3.45
C GLU A 97 12.83 12.17 3.00
N GLU A 98 13.30 11.58 1.90
CA GLU A 98 14.59 11.89 1.30
C GLU A 98 14.51 13.10 0.36
N GLY A 99 13.30 13.58 0.07
CA GLY A 99 13.10 14.68 -0.86
C GLY A 99 13.14 14.29 -2.33
N GLU A 100 13.08 13.00 -2.63
CA GLU A 100 13.12 12.50 -4.00
C GLU A 100 11.97 11.55 -4.30
N MET A 101 11.45 11.63 -5.53
CA MET A 101 10.44 10.70 -6.03
C MET A 101 10.89 10.18 -7.38
N PRO A 102 10.88 8.86 -7.60
CA PRO A 102 11.28 8.29 -8.89
C PRO A 102 10.27 8.53 -10.01
N TYR A 103 9.08 8.90 -9.64
CA TYR A 103 7.99 9.24 -10.58
C TYR A 103 6.91 10.06 -9.93
#